data_dbd1503878d722b79b72d0e90d0d619a
#
_entry.id   dbd1503878d722b79b72d0e90d0d619a
#
_cell.length_a   1.000
_cell.length_b   1.000
_cell.length_c   1.000
_cell.angle_alpha   90.00
_cell.angle_beta   90.00
_cell.angle_gamma   90.00
#
_symmetry.space_group_name_H-M   'P 1'
#
loop_
_entity.id
_entity.type
_entity.pdbx_description
1 polymer ?
#
loop_
_entity_poly.entity_id
_entity_poly.type
_entity_poly.pdbx_seq_one_letter_code
_entity_poly.pdbx_strand_id
1 'polypeptide(L)'
;MKKFLGFITLFLCTVVQTANADVDGEYEFEGTLGDKIPVVITFCVNGDGIAVGEIYYPKAKNPAPILIVGEALEWGYSMNEYQNDGTITGCLSFKIEEDAAGPYMTEGTWTNPKTRKEFPLKNMKCVSTSVDVPKFLDYEDPQNIGREYSFKIWNEGAQDYMGGHISFRGAGKHKLHFEVGNVRHNIAEGRSDPERPAVLGDYTYDYFNYENVNECGYSFSAHFFKRFVVLKTTSDYHSLDCFGAGASFDGVYMKIKQ
;
A
#
# COMPACT_ATOMS: atom_id res chain seq x y z
N MET A 1 -32.56 -37.51 -51.82
CA MET A 1 -31.30 -37.18 -51.07
C MET A 1 -31.45 -35.86 -50.35
N LYS A 2 -31.74 -35.87 -49.05
CA LYS A 2 -31.88 -34.67 -48.20
C LYS A 2 -30.53 -34.44 -47.50
N LYS A 3 -29.88 -33.30 -47.80
CA LYS A 3 -28.65 -32.89 -47.12
C LYS A 3 -29.02 -32.23 -45.80
N PHE A 4 -28.61 -32.83 -44.68
CA PHE A 4 -28.69 -32.24 -43.34
C PHE A 4 -27.47 -31.32 -43.16
N LEU A 5 -27.71 -30.01 -43.01
CA LEU A 5 -26.69 -29.03 -42.65
C LEU A 5 -26.72 -28.90 -41.12
N GLY A 6 -25.72 -29.49 -40.45
CA GLY A 6 -25.55 -29.36 -39.03
C GLY A 6 -24.89 -28.01 -38.68
N PHE A 7 -25.62 -27.16 -37.96
CA PHE A 7 -25.09 -25.95 -37.37
C PHE A 7 -24.33 -26.32 -36.09
N ILE A 8 -23.01 -26.20 -36.14
CA ILE A 8 -22.17 -26.29 -34.91
C ILE A 8 -22.11 -24.89 -34.31
N THR A 9 -22.88 -24.67 -33.24
CA THR A 9 -22.77 -23.45 -32.43
C THR A 9 -21.55 -23.58 -31.52
N LEU A 10 -20.49 -22.90 -31.89
CA LEU A 10 -19.28 -22.79 -31.05
C LEU A 10 -19.59 -21.84 -29.86
N PHE A 11 -19.80 -22.41 -28.68
CA PHE A 11 -19.91 -21.66 -27.45
C PHE A 11 -18.50 -21.20 -27.07
N LEU A 12 -18.17 -19.94 -27.38
CA LEU A 12 -16.99 -19.29 -26.83
C LEU A 12 -17.27 -18.98 -25.34
N CYS A 13 -16.83 -19.88 -24.44
CA CYS A 13 -16.68 -19.53 -23.05
C CYS A 13 -15.53 -18.52 -22.95
N THR A 14 -15.86 -17.25 -22.88
CA THR A 14 -14.91 -16.24 -22.40
C THR A 14 -14.68 -16.52 -20.92
N VAL A 15 -13.58 -17.19 -20.60
CA VAL A 15 -13.06 -17.26 -19.25
C VAL A 15 -12.62 -15.82 -18.93
N VAL A 16 -13.42 -15.13 -18.12
CA VAL A 16 -12.97 -13.91 -17.46
C VAL A 16 -11.90 -14.38 -16.47
N GLN A 17 -10.64 -14.29 -16.85
CA GLN A 17 -9.55 -14.37 -15.91
C GLN A 17 -9.66 -13.14 -15.02
N THR A 18 -10.24 -13.31 -13.84
CA THR A 18 -9.94 -12.41 -12.73
C THR A 18 -8.43 -12.51 -12.53
N ALA A 19 -7.72 -11.42 -12.76
CA ALA A 19 -6.31 -11.32 -12.37
C ALA A 19 -6.27 -11.56 -10.86
N ASN A 20 -5.91 -12.77 -10.46
CA ASN A 20 -5.56 -13.04 -9.08
C ASN A 20 -4.28 -12.24 -8.85
N ALA A 21 -4.33 -11.28 -7.94
CA ALA A 21 -3.13 -10.65 -7.44
C ALA A 21 -2.22 -11.77 -6.95
N ASP A 22 -0.98 -11.77 -7.44
CA ASP A 22 0.03 -12.73 -6.97
C ASP A 22 0.25 -12.42 -5.49
N VAL A 23 -0.01 -13.38 -4.61
CA VAL A 23 0.03 -13.20 -3.16
C VAL A 23 1.19 -14.02 -2.62
N ASP A 24 2.18 -13.32 -2.05
CA ASP A 24 3.38 -13.94 -1.48
C ASP A 24 3.18 -14.45 -0.05
N GLY A 25 2.13 -13.99 0.63
CA GLY A 25 1.81 -14.44 1.99
C GLY A 25 0.48 -13.92 2.50
N GLU A 26 -0.16 -14.72 3.33
CA GLU A 26 -1.44 -14.42 3.99
C GLU A 26 -1.34 -14.84 5.45
N TYR A 27 -1.67 -13.92 6.38
CA TYR A 27 -1.45 -14.18 7.79
C TYR A 27 -2.53 -13.54 8.67
N GLU A 28 -2.95 -14.28 9.68
CA GLU A 28 -3.67 -13.74 10.83
C GLU A 28 -2.96 -14.15 12.10
N PHE A 29 -2.57 -13.17 12.91
CA PHE A 29 -1.89 -13.35 14.18
C PHE A 29 -2.75 -12.83 15.33
N GLU A 30 -2.82 -13.59 16.41
CA GLU A 30 -3.41 -13.17 17.69
C GLU A 30 -2.35 -13.11 18.78
N GLY A 31 -2.42 -12.09 19.62
CA GLY A 31 -1.49 -11.92 20.74
C GLY A 31 -1.77 -10.70 21.58
N THR A 32 -0.72 -10.08 22.12
CA THR A 32 -0.84 -8.88 22.95
C THR A 32 0.16 -7.80 22.57
N LEU A 33 -0.27 -6.56 22.66
CA LEU A 33 0.58 -5.39 22.65
C LEU A 33 1.00 -5.07 24.09
N GLY A 34 2.29 -5.18 24.38
CA GLY A 34 2.81 -5.23 25.74
C GLY A 34 2.25 -6.46 26.47
N ASP A 35 1.94 -6.28 27.78
CA ASP A 35 1.47 -7.39 28.61
C ASP A 35 -0.06 -7.52 28.69
N LYS A 36 -0.81 -6.56 28.18
CA LYS A 36 -2.23 -6.41 28.55
C LYS A 36 -3.21 -6.14 27.43
N ILE A 37 -2.79 -5.63 26.30
CA ILE A 37 -3.70 -5.18 25.24
C ILE A 37 -3.81 -6.30 24.20
N PRO A 38 -4.92 -7.05 24.15
CA PRO A 38 -5.12 -8.04 23.10
C PRO A 38 -5.13 -7.36 21.74
N VAL A 39 -4.50 -8.00 20.76
CA VAL A 39 -4.42 -7.53 19.39
C VAL A 39 -4.57 -8.69 18.41
N VAL A 40 -5.25 -8.42 17.32
CA VAL A 40 -5.31 -9.27 16.13
C VAL A 40 -4.73 -8.50 14.97
N ILE A 41 -3.82 -9.10 14.21
CA ILE A 41 -3.19 -8.52 13.03
C ILE A 41 -3.46 -9.46 11.87
N THR A 42 -4.21 -8.99 10.87
CA THR A 42 -4.55 -9.74 9.67
C THR A 42 -4.02 -9.00 8.46
N PHE A 43 -3.24 -9.65 7.60
CA PHE A 43 -2.70 -9.00 6.39
C PHE A 43 -2.34 -10.01 5.31
N CYS A 44 -2.20 -9.50 4.08
CA CYS A 44 -1.59 -10.20 2.96
C CYS A 44 -0.49 -9.36 2.32
N VAL A 45 0.36 -10.02 1.54
CA VAL A 45 1.47 -9.40 0.79
C VAL A 45 1.26 -9.69 -0.69
N ASN A 46 1.31 -8.67 -1.54
CA ASN A 46 1.26 -8.87 -2.98
C ASN A 46 2.65 -9.10 -3.58
N GLY A 47 2.72 -9.51 -4.85
CA GLY A 47 3.95 -9.78 -5.58
C GLY A 47 4.95 -8.61 -5.67
N ASP A 48 4.52 -7.38 -5.36
CA ASP A 48 5.39 -6.19 -5.30
C ASP A 48 5.92 -5.93 -3.87
N GLY A 49 5.66 -6.85 -2.93
CA GLY A 49 6.06 -6.73 -1.54
C GLY A 49 5.24 -5.70 -0.75
N ILE A 50 4.09 -5.27 -1.26
CA ILE A 50 3.18 -4.37 -0.53
C ILE A 50 2.35 -5.22 0.44
N ALA A 51 2.49 -4.95 1.74
CA ALA A 51 1.73 -5.60 2.81
C ALA A 51 0.50 -4.74 3.14
N VAL A 52 -0.69 -5.33 3.06
CA VAL A 52 -1.97 -4.65 3.33
C VAL A 52 -2.82 -5.49 4.26
N GLY A 53 -3.40 -4.87 5.27
CA GLY A 53 -4.21 -5.57 6.23
C GLY A 53 -4.92 -4.67 7.23
N GLU A 54 -5.29 -5.26 8.35
CA GLU A 54 -5.97 -4.58 9.45
C GLU A 54 -5.38 -5.01 10.80
N ILE A 55 -5.31 -4.07 11.71
CA ILE A 55 -5.07 -4.33 13.13
C ILE A 55 -6.36 -4.10 13.91
N TYR A 56 -6.67 -4.98 14.83
CA TYR A 56 -7.89 -4.96 15.61
C TYR A 56 -7.58 -5.09 17.10
N TYR A 57 -8.18 -4.22 17.91
CA TYR A 57 -8.05 -4.18 19.35
C TYR A 57 -9.37 -4.59 20.01
N PRO A 58 -9.60 -5.88 20.35
CA PRO A 58 -10.90 -6.39 20.80
C PRO A 58 -11.44 -5.74 22.07
N LYS A 59 -10.55 -5.22 22.93
CA LYS A 59 -10.92 -4.56 24.20
C LYS A 59 -10.94 -3.04 24.13
N ALA A 60 -10.82 -2.44 22.94
CA ALA A 60 -11.00 -1.00 22.79
C ALA A 60 -12.45 -0.58 23.12
N LYS A 61 -12.63 0.68 23.53
CA LYS A 61 -13.98 1.21 23.85
C LYS A 61 -14.93 1.12 22.65
N ASN A 62 -14.42 1.36 21.46
CA ASN A 62 -15.14 1.22 20.19
C ASN A 62 -14.27 0.37 19.27
N PRO A 63 -14.36 -0.97 19.37
CA PRO A 63 -13.51 -1.84 18.60
C PRO A 63 -13.88 -1.77 17.11
N ALA A 64 -12.93 -1.37 16.30
CA ALA A 64 -13.05 -1.35 14.85
C ALA A 64 -11.68 -1.69 14.23
N PRO A 65 -11.65 -2.40 13.10
CA PRO A 65 -10.42 -2.64 12.38
C PRO A 65 -9.80 -1.33 11.91
N ILE A 66 -8.49 -1.20 12.06
CA ILE A 66 -7.69 -0.07 11.59
C ILE A 66 -6.84 -0.57 10.43
N LEU A 67 -6.86 0.12 9.30
CA LEU A 67 -6.04 -0.21 8.15
C LEU A 67 -4.56 -0.16 8.51
N ILE A 68 -3.83 -1.21 8.17
CA ILE A 68 -2.37 -1.22 8.19
C ILE A 68 -1.86 -1.45 6.78
N VAL A 69 -0.88 -0.64 6.37
CA VAL A 69 -0.22 -0.78 5.06
C VAL A 69 1.27 -0.54 5.23
N GLY A 70 2.06 -1.28 4.48
CA GLY A 70 3.51 -1.15 4.49
C GLY A 70 4.18 -2.09 3.50
N GLU A 71 5.32 -2.61 3.89
CA GLU A 71 6.19 -3.38 2.99
C GLU A 71 6.73 -4.63 3.67
N ALA A 72 6.88 -5.69 2.87
CA ALA A 72 7.75 -6.81 3.16
C ALA A 72 9.18 -6.44 2.74
N LEU A 73 10.12 -6.51 3.67
CA LEU A 73 11.53 -6.16 3.51
C LEU A 73 12.39 -7.42 3.76
N GLU A 74 13.64 -7.42 3.34
CA GLU A 74 14.57 -8.56 3.58
C GLU A 74 14.69 -8.92 5.07
N TRP A 75 14.56 -7.93 5.96
CA TRP A 75 14.68 -8.13 7.40
C TRP A 75 13.35 -8.39 8.13
N GLY A 76 12.20 -8.31 7.45
CA GLY A 76 10.85 -8.49 8.02
C GLY A 76 9.82 -7.54 7.44
N TYR A 77 8.89 -7.11 8.25
CA TYR A 77 7.77 -6.26 7.84
C TYR A 77 7.81 -4.91 8.53
N SER A 78 7.51 -3.86 7.76
CA SER A 78 7.31 -2.50 8.27
C SER A 78 5.96 -1.99 7.80
N MET A 79 5.03 -1.75 8.73
CA MET A 79 3.66 -1.32 8.41
C MET A 79 3.23 -0.16 9.30
N ASN A 80 2.35 0.68 8.80
CA ASN A 80 1.78 1.79 9.57
C ASN A 80 0.26 1.65 9.72
N GLU A 81 -0.27 2.05 10.88
CA GLU A 81 -1.70 2.22 11.10
C GLU A 81 -2.19 3.54 10.53
N TYR A 82 -3.21 3.50 9.68
CA TYR A 82 -3.78 4.69 9.03
C TYR A 82 -5.20 4.96 9.49
N GLN A 83 -5.44 6.18 9.94
CA GLN A 83 -6.80 6.71 10.07
C GLN A 83 -7.35 7.12 8.70
N ASN A 84 -8.67 7.28 8.60
CA ASN A 84 -9.32 7.61 7.33
C ASN A 84 -8.90 8.97 6.74
N ASP A 85 -8.32 9.86 7.52
CA ASP A 85 -7.79 11.17 7.10
C ASP A 85 -6.29 11.13 6.73
N GLY A 86 -5.70 9.93 6.69
CA GLY A 86 -4.29 9.71 6.41
C GLY A 86 -3.37 9.85 7.62
N THR A 87 -3.89 10.13 8.82
CA THR A 87 -3.05 10.23 10.02
C THR A 87 -2.49 8.87 10.40
N ILE A 88 -1.16 8.80 10.56
CA ILE A 88 -0.46 7.62 11.07
C ILE A 88 -0.50 7.64 12.60
N THR A 89 -1.08 6.60 13.20
CA THR A 89 -1.27 6.48 14.65
C THR A 89 -0.40 5.42 15.30
N GLY A 90 0.16 4.50 14.53
CA GLY A 90 1.07 3.46 14.97
C GLY A 90 2.01 3.01 13.85
N CYS A 91 3.21 2.58 14.23
CA CYS A 91 4.18 1.99 13.32
C CYS A 91 4.50 0.59 13.84
N LEU A 92 4.34 -0.44 13.01
CA LEU A 92 4.65 -1.82 13.30
C LEU A 92 5.93 -2.23 12.60
N SER A 93 6.75 -3.00 13.32
CA SER A 93 7.94 -3.65 12.77
C SER A 93 8.01 -5.05 13.37
N PHE A 94 8.13 -6.09 12.55
CA PHE A 94 8.18 -7.47 13.02
C PHE A 94 8.80 -8.40 11.98
N LYS A 95 9.22 -9.58 12.43
CA LYS A 95 9.62 -10.69 11.57
C LYS A 95 8.63 -11.83 11.65
N ILE A 96 8.52 -12.59 10.58
CA ILE A 96 7.83 -13.88 10.56
C ILE A 96 8.88 -14.94 10.28
N GLU A 97 8.90 -15.96 11.14
CA GLU A 97 9.68 -17.17 10.98
C GLU A 97 8.74 -18.36 10.92
N GLU A 98 9.19 -19.45 10.37
CA GLU A 98 8.41 -20.68 10.24
C GLU A 98 9.12 -21.84 10.92
N ASP A 99 8.36 -22.64 11.67
CA ASP A 99 8.82 -23.88 12.25
C ASP A 99 7.85 -25.03 11.91
N ALA A 100 8.03 -26.21 12.54
CA ALA A 100 7.17 -27.37 12.30
C ALA A 100 5.69 -27.15 12.69
N ALA A 101 5.39 -26.13 13.51
CA ALA A 101 4.02 -25.77 13.91
C ALA A 101 3.40 -24.68 12.99
N GLY A 102 4.17 -24.12 12.08
CA GLY A 102 3.77 -23.08 11.14
C GLY A 102 4.43 -21.72 11.40
N PRO A 103 3.95 -20.66 10.73
CA PRO A 103 4.53 -19.33 10.88
C PRO A 103 4.26 -18.74 12.27
N TYR A 104 5.23 -18.00 12.79
CA TYR A 104 5.12 -17.26 14.05
C TYR A 104 5.85 -15.93 13.97
N MET A 105 5.38 -14.94 14.71
CA MET A 105 5.94 -13.60 14.72
C MET A 105 7.04 -13.47 15.76
N THR A 106 8.18 -12.94 15.34
CA THR A 106 9.31 -12.63 16.23
C THR A 106 9.65 -11.14 16.16
N GLU A 107 10.39 -10.67 17.18
CA GLU A 107 10.93 -9.30 17.24
C GLU A 107 9.88 -8.20 16.92
N GLY A 108 8.61 -8.44 17.26
CA GLY A 108 7.53 -7.51 16.91
C GLY A 108 7.47 -6.33 17.87
N THR A 109 7.38 -5.12 17.32
CA THR A 109 7.21 -3.87 18.06
C THR A 109 6.16 -2.99 17.40
N TRP A 110 5.32 -2.37 18.22
CA TRP A 110 4.44 -1.28 17.84
C TRP A 110 4.91 0.00 18.50
N THR A 111 5.07 1.07 17.72
CA THR A 111 5.55 2.37 18.19
C THR A 111 4.50 3.44 17.94
N ASN A 112 4.18 4.23 18.97
CA ASN A 112 3.34 5.42 18.78
C ASN A 112 4.20 6.55 18.21
N PRO A 113 3.92 7.08 17.01
CA PRO A 113 4.77 8.09 16.37
C PRO A 113 4.82 9.41 17.12
N LYS A 114 3.77 9.76 17.88
CA LYS A 114 3.69 11.02 18.63
C LYS A 114 4.41 10.97 19.98
N THR A 115 4.24 9.87 20.71
CA THR A 115 4.81 9.76 22.08
C THR A 115 6.11 8.99 22.12
N ARG A 116 6.52 8.39 21.01
CA ARG A 116 7.69 7.50 20.90
C ARG A 116 7.64 6.29 21.85
N LYS A 117 6.48 6.02 22.43
CA LYS A 117 6.32 4.84 23.25
C LYS A 117 6.29 3.59 22.38
N GLU A 118 7.11 2.63 22.78
CA GLU A 118 7.20 1.34 22.13
C GLU A 118 6.53 0.27 23.00
N PHE A 119 5.84 -0.63 22.36
CA PHE A 119 5.21 -1.78 22.97
C PHE A 119 5.59 -3.03 22.18
N PRO A 120 6.18 -4.04 22.81
CA PRO A 120 6.46 -5.30 22.15
C PRO A 120 5.16 -6.01 21.77
N LEU A 121 5.14 -6.63 20.61
CA LEU A 121 4.15 -7.62 20.22
C LEU A 121 4.53 -8.94 20.89
N LYS A 122 3.69 -9.45 21.79
CA LYS A 122 3.99 -10.65 22.59
C LYS A 122 3.01 -11.77 22.33
N ASN A 123 3.51 -13.00 22.40
CA ASN A 123 2.71 -14.22 22.25
C ASN A 123 1.90 -14.24 20.94
N MET A 124 2.45 -13.65 19.89
CA MET A 124 1.83 -13.59 18.57
C MET A 124 1.83 -14.99 17.94
N LYS A 125 0.66 -15.60 17.87
CA LYS A 125 0.44 -16.91 17.27
C LYS A 125 -0.26 -16.74 15.94
N CYS A 126 0.22 -17.39 14.89
CA CYS A 126 -0.51 -17.50 13.65
C CYS A 126 -1.72 -18.39 13.85
N VAL A 127 -2.90 -17.85 13.57
CA VAL A 127 -4.17 -18.57 13.69
C VAL A 127 -4.75 -18.92 12.33
N SER A 128 -4.31 -18.23 11.28
CA SER A 128 -4.66 -18.54 9.89
C SER A 128 -3.55 -18.12 8.92
N THR A 129 -3.36 -18.91 7.88
CA THR A 129 -2.57 -18.59 6.68
C THR A 129 -3.47 -18.46 5.45
N SER A 130 -4.75 -18.14 5.64
CA SER A 130 -5.72 -17.85 4.59
C SER A 130 -6.61 -16.73 5.06
N VAL A 131 -6.57 -15.60 4.36
CA VAL A 131 -7.34 -14.40 4.67
C VAL A 131 -8.19 -13.98 3.46
N ASP A 132 -9.13 -13.06 3.66
CA ASP A 132 -9.93 -12.50 2.57
C ASP A 132 -9.09 -11.48 1.77
N VAL A 133 -8.24 -11.97 0.89
CA VAL A 133 -7.33 -11.17 0.04
C VAL A 133 -8.07 -10.08 -0.73
N PRO A 134 -9.22 -10.32 -1.38
CA PRO A 134 -9.99 -9.27 -2.07
C PRO A 134 -10.40 -8.11 -1.16
N LYS A 135 -10.56 -8.34 0.14
CA LYS A 135 -10.84 -7.28 1.11
C LYS A 135 -9.68 -6.31 1.25
N PHE A 136 -8.45 -6.80 1.16
CA PHE A 136 -7.23 -6.02 1.36
C PHE A 136 -6.67 -5.48 0.05
N LEU A 137 -6.57 -6.32 -0.98
CA LEU A 137 -6.06 -5.96 -2.30
C LEU A 137 -7.19 -5.55 -3.25
N ASP A 138 -8.05 -4.63 -2.80
CA ASP A 138 -9.15 -4.12 -3.59
C ASP A 138 -8.65 -2.94 -4.45
N TYR A 139 -8.18 -3.27 -5.65
CA TYR A 139 -7.59 -2.30 -6.60
C TYR A 139 -8.64 -1.38 -7.23
N GLU A 140 -8.22 -0.18 -7.59
CA GLU A 140 -9.03 0.80 -8.30
C GLU A 140 -8.48 1.05 -9.70
N ASP A 141 -9.38 1.14 -10.68
CA ASP A 141 -9.03 1.53 -12.04
C ASP A 141 -8.57 3.01 -12.05
N PRO A 142 -7.28 3.27 -12.33
CA PRO A 142 -6.74 4.62 -12.35
C PRO A 142 -7.33 5.51 -13.45
N GLN A 143 -8.03 4.98 -14.45
CA GLN A 143 -8.71 5.81 -15.46
C GLN A 143 -9.89 6.62 -14.89
N ASN A 144 -10.45 6.18 -13.77
CA ASN A 144 -11.55 6.85 -13.07
C ASN A 144 -11.06 7.85 -12.01
N ILE A 145 -9.76 8.12 -11.97
CA ILE A 145 -9.14 8.91 -10.91
C ILE A 145 -9.11 10.39 -11.28
N GLY A 146 -9.88 11.20 -10.57
CA GLY A 146 -9.69 12.62 -10.36
C GLY A 146 -9.70 12.84 -8.86
N ARG A 147 -8.64 12.40 -8.14
CA ARG A 147 -8.72 12.28 -6.68
C ARG A 147 -7.45 12.73 -6.00
N GLU A 148 -7.64 13.16 -4.76
CA GLU A 148 -6.59 13.59 -3.87
C GLU A 148 -6.35 12.55 -2.79
N TYR A 149 -5.09 12.35 -2.48
CA TYR A 149 -4.63 11.42 -1.45
C TYR A 149 -3.65 12.12 -0.54
N SER A 150 -3.62 11.77 0.74
CA SER A 150 -2.67 12.34 1.69
C SER A 150 -2.31 11.37 2.82
N PHE A 151 -1.20 11.66 3.47
CA PHE A 151 -0.87 11.07 4.78
C PHE A 151 -0.33 12.15 5.72
N LYS A 152 -0.37 11.87 7.03
CA LYS A 152 0.16 12.74 8.08
C LYS A 152 0.85 11.90 9.14
N ILE A 153 2.05 12.29 9.52
CA ILE A 153 2.80 11.70 10.63
C ILE A 153 3.24 12.80 11.60
N TRP A 154 3.20 12.51 12.89
CA TRP A 154 3.69 13.46 13.88
C TRP A 154 5.19 13.70 13.74
N ASN A 155 5.59 14.96 13.63
CA ASN A 155 7.00 15.40 13.64
C ASN A 155 7.32 16.10 14.96
N GLU A 156 8.22 15.50 15.74
CA GLU A 156 8.60 16.01 17.05
C GLU A 156 9.33 17.34 16.95
N GLY A 157 10.19 17.51 15.95
CA GLY A 157 10.94 18.77 15.76
C GLY A 157 10.05 19.96 15.44
N ALA A 158 9.00 19.75 14.66
CA ALA A 158 8.03 20.78 14.32
C ALA A 158 6.90 20.92 15.36
N GLN A 159 6.74 19.96 16.29
CA GLN A 159 5.61 19.84 17.21
C GLN A 159 4.25 19.88 16.49
N ASP A 160 4.22 19.34 15.27
CA ASP A 160 3.04 19.31 14.39
C ASP A 160 3.06 18.09 13.47
N TYR A 161 1.98 17.88 12.73
CA TYR A 161 1.91 16.84 11.70
C TYR A 161 2.60 17.31 10.41
N MET A 162 3.48 16.48 9.89
CA MET A 162 4.05 16.59 8.55
C MET A 162 3.52 15.45 7.68
N GLY A 163 3.59 15.59 6.37
CA GLY A 163 3.11 14.53 5.51
C GLY A 163 3.24 14.86 4.03
N GLY A 164 2.48 14.13 3.25
CA GLY A 164 2.47 14.31 1.81
C GLY A 164 1.05 14.29 1.24
N HIS A 165 0.96 14.79 0.02
CA HIS A 165 -0.23 14.72 -0.79
C HIS A 165 0.13 14.30 -2.21
N ILE A 166 -0.79 13.65 -2.88
CA ILE A 166 -0.71 13.43 -4.31
C ILE A 166 -2.11 13.59 -4.93
N SER A 167 -2.16 14.25 -6.07
CA SER A 167 -3.37 14.34 -6.88
C SER A 167 -3.15 13.73 -8.25
N PHE A 168 -4.19 13.10 -8.78
CA PHE A 168 -4.21 12.53 -10.12
C PHE A 168 -5.38 13.08 -10.91
N ARG A 169 -5.15 13.35 -12.20
CA ARG A 169 -6.18 13.80 -13.15
C ARG A 169 -6.05 13.01 -14.44
N GLY A 170 -7.18 12.57 -15.00
CA GLY A 170 -7.20 11.91 -16.29
C GLY A 170 -6.66 12.83 -17.41
N ALA A 171 -5.80 12.28 -18.25
CA ALA A 171 -5.19 12.96 -19.40
C ALA A 171 -5.50 12.25 -20.74
N GLY A 172 -6.55 11.45 -20.76
CA GLY A 172 -6.98 10.63 -21.90
C GLY A 172 -6.85 9.13 -21.59
N LYS A 173 -7.08 8.30 -22.59
CA LYS A 173 -7.04 6.86 -22.42
C LYS A 173 -5.64 6.41 -21.98
N HIS A 174 -5.54 5.70 -20.86
CA HIS A 174 -4.30 5.18 -20.25
C HIS A 174 -3.25 6.27 -19.92
N LYS A 175 -3.70 7.51 -19.63
CA LYS A 175 -2.81 8.60 -19.26
C LYS A 175 -3.32 9.36 -18.06
N LEU A 176 -2.39 9.76 -17.18
CA LEU A 176 -2.67 10.57 -16.00
C LEU A 176 -1.70 11.74 -15.89
N HIS A 177 -2.20 12.88 -15.47
CA HIS A 177 -1.38 13.90 -14.83
C HIS A 177 -1.34 13.68 -13.34
N PHE A 178 -0.20 13.96 -12.72
CA PHE A 178 -0.05 13.95 -11.28
C PHE A 178 0.65 15.22 -10.77
N GLU A 179 0.39 15.52 -9.50
CA GLU A 179 1.11 16.49 -8.70
C GLU A 179 1.32 15.88 -7.31
N VAL A 180 2.55 15.84 -6.85
CA VAL A 180 2.92 15.21 -5.59
C VAL A 180 3.81 16.13 -4.77
N GLY A 181 3.55 16.19 -3.46
CA GLY A 181 4.41 16.85 -2.49
C GLY A 181 4.54 15.98 -1.25
N ASN A 182 5.76 15.79 -0.76
CA ASN A 182 6.04 15.03 0.44
C ASN A 182 7.02 15.79 1.32
N VAL A 183 6.67 15.92 2.59
CA VAL A 183 7.51 16.56 3.62
C VAL A 183 7.68 15.56 4.76
N ARG A 184 8.82 14.88 4.81
CA ARG A 184 9.22 14.01 5.93
C ARG A 184 10.43 14.57 6.66
N HIS A 185 11.60 14.55 6.04
CA HIS A 185 12.83 15.17 6.51
C HIS A 185 13.23 16.33 5.63
N ASN A 186 13.10 16.16 4.33
CA ASN A 186 13.26 17.17 3.30
C ASN A 186 12.00 17.22 2.43
N ILE A 187 11.88 18.26 1.63
CA ILE A 187 10.76 18.45 0.72
C ILE A 187 11.07 17.75 -0.60
N ALA A 188 10.15 16.88 -1.04
CA ALA A 188 10.12 16.35 -2.38
C ALA A 188 8.85 16.82 -3.07
N GLU A 189 8.98 17.51 -4.19
CA GLU A 189 7.85 17.98 -5.00
C GLU A 189 8.03 17.54 -6.45
N GLY A 190 6.96 17.14 -7.08
CA GLY A 190 6.97 16.71 -8.48
C GLY A 190 5.62 16.82 -9.13
N ARG A 191 5.65 16.96 -10.47
CA ARG A 191 4.45 16.95 -11.29
C ARG A 191 4.76 16.39 -12.65
N SER A 192 3.76 15.81 -13.29
CA SER A 192 3.87 15.46 -14.70
C SER A 192 3.96 16.71 -15.57
N ASP A 193 4.75 16.64 -16.64
CA ASP A 193 4.75 17.65 -17.69
C ASP A 193 3.33 17.79 -18.27
N PRO A 194 2.79 19.02 -18.43
CA PRO A 194 1.49 19.24 -19.03
C PRO A 194 1.34 18.65 -20.44
N GLU A 195 2.44 18.56 -21.19
CA GLU A 195 2.47 18.00 -22.55
C GLU A 195 2.80 16.50 -22.57
N ARG A 196 3.31 15.96 -21.45
CA ARG A 196 3.76 14.56 -21.29
C ARG A 196 3.15 13.91 -20.06
N PRO A 197 1.86 13.54 -20.10
CA PRO A 197 1.25 12.81 -18.99
C PRO A 197 1.91 11.44 -18.80
N ALA A 198 1.89 10.94 -17.58
CA ALA A 198 2.30 9.58 -17.28
C ALA A 198 1.43 8.59 -18.07
N VAL A 199 2.06 7.57 -18.65
CA VAL A 199 1.38 6.51 -19.40
C VAL A 199 1.18 5.33 -18.46
N LEU A 200 -0.06 4.87 -18.33
CA LEU A 200 -0.40 3.66 -17.58
C LEU A 200 0.15 2.43 -18.32
N GLY A 201 0.75 1.50 -17.61
CA GLY A 201 1.20 0.23 -18.17
C GLY A 201 0.05 -0.54 -18.84
N ASP A 202 0.36 -1.28 -19.88
CA ASP A 202 -0.64 -1.95 -20.73
C ASP A 202 -1.39 -3.11 -20.05
N TYR A 203 -0.96 -3.54 -18.87
CA TYR A 203 -1.40 -4.81 -18.29
C TYR A 203 -2.15 -4.73 -16.97
N THR A 204 -2.03 -3.63 -16.23
CA THR A 204 -2.74 -3.44 -14.96
C THR A 204 -3.18 -1.99 -14.81
N TYR A 205 -4.50 -1.76 -14.69
CA TYR A 205 -5.09 -0.43 -14.50
C TYR A 205 -4.94 0.11 -13.08
N ASP A 206 -4.37 -0.67 -12.19
CA ASP A 206 -4.08 -0.37 -10.80
C ASP A 206 -2.65 0.15 -10.56
N TYR A 207 -1.82 0.16 -11.61
CA TYR A 207 -0.42 0.51 -11.58
C TYR A 207 -0.04 1.45 -12.72
N PHE A 208 0.82 2.44 -12.46
CA PHE A 208 1.54 3.17 -13.50
C PHE A 208 2.97 3.49 -13.05
N ASN A 209 3.83 3.65 -14.04
CA ASN A 209 5.22 4.03 -13.85
C ASN A 209 5.48 5.35 -14.60
N TYR A 210 6.17 6.28 -13.95
CA TYR A 210 6.57 7.54 -14.54
C TYR A 210 8.09 7.74 -14.36
N GLU A 211 8.75 8.03 -15.45
CA GLU A 211 10.17 8.35 -15.47
C GLU A 211 10.37 9.82 -15.87
N ASN A 212 10.93 10.60 -14.98
CA ASN A 212 11.31 11.97 -15.27
C ASN A 212 12.76 12.01 -15.78
N VAL A 213 12.93 11.64 -17.04
CA VAL A 213 14.27 11.54 -17.68
C VAL A 213 14.91 12.89 -18.02
N ASN A 214 14.19 14.01 -17.92
CA ASN A 214 14.68 15.29 -18.44
C ASN A 214 15.25 16.22 -17.38
N GLU A 215 14.84 16.08 -16.11
CA GLU A 215 15.25 17.01 -15.06
C GLU A 215 16.07 16.35 -13.96
N CYS A 216 15.66 15.21 -13.45
CA CYS A 216 16.33 14.59 -12.33
C CYS A 216 16.52 13.06 -12.41
N GLY A 217 16.03 12.40 -13.45
CA GLY A 217 16.09 10.94 -13.55
C GLY A 217 15.30 10.18 -12.47
N TYR A 218 14.34 10.86 -11.83
CA TYR A 218 13.51 10.24 -10.79
C TYR A 218 12.35 9.45 -11.42
N SER A 219 12.19 8.22 -11.02
CA SER A 219 11.06 7.39 -11.41
C SER A 219 10.39 6.76 -10.20
N PHE A 220 9.09 6.57 -10.28
CA PHE A 220 8.30 5.90 -9.26
C PHE A 220 7.13 5.14 -9.88
N SER A 221 6.64 4.15 -9.17
CA SER A 221 5.40 3.45 -9.46
C SER A 221 4.29 3.88 -8.51
N ALA A 222 3.05 3.78 -8.95
CA ALA A 222 1.87 4.03 -8.14
C ALA A 222 0.90 2.84 -8.23
N HIS A 223 0.59 2.23 -7.11
CA HIS A 223 -0.32 1.11 -6.98
C HIS A 223 -1.63 1.62 -6.38
N PHE A 224 -2.71 1.58 -7.17
CA PHE A 224 -4.00 2.16 -6.80
C PHE A 224 -4.91 1.15 -6.14
N PHE A 225 -5.28 1.43 -4.90
CA PHE A 225 -6.28 0.70 -4.15
C PHE A 225 -7.51 1.60 -3.93
N LYS A 226 -8.67 1.04 -3.68
CA LYS A 226 -9.91 1.84 -3.47
C LYS A 226 -9.82 2.87 -2.35
N ARG A 227 -9.01 2.62 -1.34
CA ARG A 227 -8.89 3.47 -0.16
C ARG A 227 -7.61 4.31 -0.11
N PHE A 228 -6.57 3.95 -0.86
CA PHE A 228 -5.24 4.56 -0.81
C PHE A 228 -4.47 4.31 -2.10
N VAL A 229 -3.34 4.98 -2.25
CA VAL A 229 -2.31 4.70 -3.26
C VAL A 229 -0.98 4.48 -2.57
N VAL A 230 -0.19 3.53 -3.07
CA VAL A 230 1.20 3.31 -2.65
C VAL A 230 2.11 3.83 -3.73
N LEU A 231 3.04 4.72 -3.37
CA LEU A 231 4.11 5.17 -4.25
C LEU A 231 5.42 4.49 -3.85
N LYS A 232 6.14 3.96 -4.83
CA LYS A 232 7.45 3.34 -4.65
C LYS A 232 8.43 3.89 -5.68
N THR A 233 9.60 4.36 -5.23
CA THR A 233 10.70 4.74 -6.11
C THR A 233 11.21 3.53 -6.87
N THR A 234 11.40 3.69 -8.18
CA THR A 234 11.90 2.65 -9.08
C THR A 234 13.28 2.97 -9.67
N SER A 235 13.80 4.18 -9.42
CA SER A 235 15.12 4.61 -9.89
C SER A 235 16.23 4.28 -8.90
N ASP A 236 17.27 3.59 -9.37
CA ASP A 236 18.34 3.04 -8.50
C ASP A 236 19.28 4.07 -7.87
N TYR A 237 19.44 5.31 -8.36
CA TYR A 237 20.53 6.15 -7.86
C TYR A 237 20.38 7.67 -7.92
N HIS A 238 19.38 8.24 -8.59
CA HIS A 238 19.37 9.68 -8.90
C HIS A 238 18.38 10.54 -8.11
N SER A 239 17.62 9.95 -7.21
CA SER A 239 16.66 10.70 -6.38
C SER A 239 17.32 11.69 -5.41
N LEU A 240 18.54 11.40 -4.97
CA LEU A 240 19.30 12.27 -4.06
C LEU A 240 19.69 13.61 -4.71
N ASP A 241 19.91 13.63 -6.02
CA ASP A 241 20.28 14.81 -6.76
C ASP A 241 19.08 15.74 -7.00
N CYS A 242 17.86 15.21 -6.88
CA CYS A 242 16.62 15.95 -7.15
C CYS A 242 16.05 16.64 -5.92
N PHE A 243 16.11 16.01 -4.76
CA PHE A 243 15.32 16.43 -3.60
C PHE A 243 16.15 16.66 -2.33
N GLY A 244 17.41 16.38 -2.35
CA GLY A 244 18.24 16.36 -1.14
C GLY A 244 18.09 15.07 -0.32
N ALA A 245 18.99 14.90 0.63
CA ALA A 245 19.16 13.64 1.35
C ALA A 245 17.88 13.20 2.08
N GLY A 246 17.42 11.99 1.80
CA GLY A 246 16.29 11.34 2.47
C GLY A 246 14.91 11.83 2.04
N ALA A 247 14.80 12.66 1.00
CA ALA A 247 13.53 13.02 0.41
C ALA A 247 13.13 12.03 -0.69
N SER A 248 11.90 11.55 -0.66
CA SER A 248 11.32 10.67 -1.68
C SER A 248 9.81 10.87 -1.76
N PHE A 249 9.18 10.33 -2.79
CA PHE A 249 7.73 10.26 -2.87
C PHE A 249 7.16 8.99 -2.23
N ASP A 250 8.02 8.06 -1.81
CA ASP A 250 7.60 6.78 -1.27
C ASP A 250 6.63 6.93 -0.11
N GLY A 251 5.62 6.10 -0.12
CA GLY A 251 4.67 6.04 0.98
C GLY A 251 3.26 5.66 0.56
N VAL A 252 2.43 5.55 1.57
CA VAL A 252 1.01 5.26 1.43
C VAL A 252 0.23 6.55 1.65
N TYR A 253 -0.58 6.91 0.69
CA TYR A 253 -1.40 8.11 0.71
C TYR A 253 -2.86 7.71 0.71
N MET A 254 -3.57 8.05 1.78
CA MET A 254 -4.99 7.74 1.95
C MET A 254 -5.85 8.65 1.09
N LYS A 255 -6.88 8.09 0.47
CA LYS A 255 -7.87 8.81 -0.32
C LYS A 255 -8.63 9.79 0.57
N ILE A 256 -8.55 11.08 0.25
CA ILE A 256 -9.32 12.10 0.94
C ILE A 256 -10.77 12.01 0.48
N LYS A 257 -11.70 11.85 1.42
CA LYS A 257 -13.13 11.95 1.09
C LYS A 257 -13.41 13.38 0.64
N GLN A 258 -13.80 13.53 -0.62
CA GLN A 258 -14.43 14.75 -1.11
C GLN A 258 -15.86 14.82 -0.62
#